data_561d6b4af6a759a6b65828a8ffa7fe65
#
_entry.id   561d6b4af6a759a6b65828a8ffa7fe65
#
_cell.length_a   1.000
_cell.length_b   1.000
_cell.length_c   1.000
_cell.angle_alpha   90.00
_cell.angle_beta   90.00
_cell.angle_gamma   90.00
#
_symmetry.space_group_name_H-M   'P 1'
#
loop_
_entity.id
_entity.type
_entity.pdbx_description
1 polymer ?
#
loop_
_entity_poly.entity_id
_entity_poly.type
_entity_poly.pdbx_seq_one_letter_code
_entity_poly.pdbx_strand_id
1 'polypeptide(L)'
;MALWTLRRDSVGKTAPSGEGDVPRHAMTPEAHAAFTAALLKRLDPDADVLGLVLLGSSSGEPPGPDEFSDHDLFVVTRPGAQERFRTDLGWLPNAADLVLSFRETAHGVRALDRNGHLVELAAFDLDELSLARVNRYSVPLDRADVRARMARVRQATAAQTATPPDARWLAGQFLVELLVGAGRWGRGERISGHFRVRAGAVQHLLSLIRMRASDAARATLDDLDPARRVETVAPERAREIDAALVLPLPECARALLAVGRQVAPDLVPPEVPAALEQVLARAEEAARRAR
;
A
#
# COMPACT_ATOMS: atom_id res chain seq x y z
N MET A 1 -14.13 -12.52 -11.53
CA MET A 1 -15.51 -12.01 -11.32
C MET A 1 -15.79 -12.14 -9.83
N ALA A 2 -15.63 -11.05 -9.09
CA ALA A 2 -15.82 -11.04 -7.64
C ALA A 2 -17.30 -10.86 -7.34
N LEU A 3 -17.90 -11.81 -6.65
CA LEU A 3 -19.28 -11.76 -6.18
C LEU A 3 -19.37 -10.86 -4.94
N TRP A 4 -20.03 -9.73 -5.08
CA TRP A 4 -20.47 -8.88 -3.99
C TRP A 4 -21.66 -9.53 -3.30
N THR A 5 -21.51 -10.00 -2.08
CA THR A 5 -22.64 -10.37 -1.22
C THR A 5 -22.97 -9.21 -0.29
N LEU A 6 -23.86 -8.32 -0.74
CA LEU A 6 -24.57 -7.39 0.14
C LEU A 6 -25.67 -8.17 0.88
N ARG A 7 -25.56 -8.31 2.18
CA ARG A 7 -26.72 -8.65 3.02
C ARG A 7 -27.68 -7.47 2.99
N ARG A 8 -28.83 -7.66 2.30
CA ARG A 8 -29.98 -6.79 2.44
C ARG A 8 -30.82 -7.30 3.62
N ASP A 9 -30.73 -6.61 4.75
CA ASP A 9 -31.79 -6.67 5.75
C ASP A 9 -32.33 -5.26 5.99
N SER A 10 -33.62 -5.12 5.61
CA SER A 10 -34.62 -4.12 6.00
C SER A 10 -34.16 -2.64 6.13
N VAL A 11 -34.42 -1.91 5.06
CA VAL A 11 -34.64 -0.44 5.11
C VAL A 11 -35.88 -0.14 5.93
N GLY A 12 -35.71 0.55 7.03
CA GLY A 12 -36.80 1.13 7.80
C GLY A 12 -36.31 1.80 9.07
N LYS A 13 -35.86 3.07 8.95
CA LYS A 13 -36.20 4.17 9.85
C LYS A 13 -35.31 5.40 9.52
N THR A 14 -36.00 6.49 9.32
CA THR A 14 -35.48 7.86 9.18
C THR A 14 -34.31 8.17 10.13
N ALA A 15 -33.19 8.63 9.54
CA ALA A 15 -32.05 9.16 10.31
C ALA A 15 -32.49 10.44 11.06
N PRO A 16 -32.19 10.57 12.34
CA PRO A 16 -32.25 11.86 13.00
C PRO A 16 -31.05 12.70 12.52
N SER A 17 -31.33 13.88 12.03
CA SER A 17 -30.38 14.95 11.82
C SER A 17 -29.89 15.45 13.19
N GLY A 18 -28.80 14.90 13.66
CA GLY A 18 -28.04 15.37 14.79
C GLY A 18 -26.56 15.27 14.43
N GLU A 19 -25.91 16.42 14.29
CA GLU A 19 -24.45 16.53 14.39
C GLU A 19 -24.04 16.12 15.81
N GLY A 20 -24.09 14.82 16.08
CA GLY A 20 -23.52 14.23 17.25
C GLY A 20 -22.03 14.03 16.97
N ASP A 21 -21.23 14.63 17.81
CA ASP A 21 -19.79 14.37 17.96
C ASP A 21 -19.59 12.84 18.05
N VAL A 22 -19.27 12.21 16.91
CA VAL A 22 -18.91 10.80 16.88
C VAL A 22 -17.58 10.72 17.60
N PRO A 23 -17.49 10.06 18.77
CA PRO A 23 -16.22 9.91 19.45
C PRO A 23 -15.25 9.24 18.46
N ARG A 24 -14.27 9.97 17.99
CA ARG A 24 -13.18 9.43 17.20
C ARG A 24 -12.34 8.60 18.17
N HIS A 25 -12.66 7.33 18.29
CA HIS A 25 -11.76 6.39 18.92
C HIS A 25 -10.60 6.15 17.96
N ALA A 26 -9.63 7.08 18.00
CA ALA A 26 -8.36 6.89 17.33
C ALA A 26 -7.76 5.56 17.83
N MET A 27 -7.18 4.79 16.94
CA MET A 27 -6.47 3.56 17.28
C MET A 27 -5.14 3.96 17.96
N THR A 28 -5.20 4.25 19.28
CA THR A 28 -3.99 4.56 20.04
C THR A 28 -3.06 3.35 20.09
N PRO A 29 -1.75 3.52 20.33
CA PRO A 29 -0.84 2.39 20.54
C PRO A 29 -1.31 1.40 21.62
N GLU A 30 -1.96 1.89 22.68
CA GLU A 30 -2.52 1.06 23.74
C GLU A 30 -3.75 0.27 23.26
N ALA A 31 -4.64 0.90 22.47
CA ALA A 31 -5.78 0.22 21.85
C ALA A 31 -5.33 -0.84 20.86
N HIS A 32 -4.29 -0.54 20.08
CA HIS A 32 -3.67 -1.48 19.16
C HIS A 32 -3.09 -2.70 19.90
N ALA A 33 -2.35 -2.48 20.99
CA ALA A 33 -1.82 -3.56 21.82
C ALA A 33 -2.95 -4.39 22.49
N ALA A 34 -4.01 -3.73 22.94
CA ALA A 34 -5.18 -4.41 23.53
C ALA A 34 -5.90 -5.28 22.47
N PHE A 35 -6.05 -4.80 21.24
CA PHE A 35 -6.62 -5.60 20.15
C PHE A 35 -5.76 -6.84 19.88
N THR A 36 -4.44 -6.68 19.78
CA THR A 36 -3.50 -7.78 19.59
C THR A 36 -3.61 -8.82 20.72
N ALA A 37 -3.70 -8.37 21.98
CA ALA A 37 -3.86 -9.26 23.12
C ALA A 37 -5.19 -10.02 23.08
N ALA A 38 -6.29 -9.35 22.71
CA ALA A 38 -7.60 -9.96 22.54
C ALA A 38 -7.62 -10.97 21.39
N LEU A 39 -6.93 -10.68 20.30
CA LEU A 39 -6.75 -11.57 19.16
C LEU A 39 -6.04 -12.87 19.57
N LEU A 40 -4.90 -12.76 20.27
CA LEU A 40 -4.18 -13.91 20.82
C LEU A 40 -5.07 -14.75 21.72
N LYS A 41 -5.79 -14.12 22.65
CA LYS A 41 -6.69 -14.83 23.58
C LYS A 41 -7.78 -15.62 22.86
N ARG A 42 -8.26 -15.15 21.70
CA ARG A 42 -9.28 -15.85 20.90
C ARG A 42 -8.70 -16.99 20.07
N LEU A 43 -7.49 -16.83 19.54
CA LEU A 43 -6.85 -17.81 18.68
C LEU A 43 -6.12 -18.91 19.47
N ASP A 44 -5.61 -18.61 20.66
CA ASP A 44 -4.83 -19.57 21.46
C ASP A 44 -5.60 -20.85 21.84
N PRO A 45 -6.91 -20.83 22.19
CA PRO A 45 -7.64 -22.07 22.47
C PRO A 45 -7.96 -22.92 21.24
N ASP A 46 -7.84 -22.38 20.04
CA ASP A 46 -8.23 -23.08 18.81
C ASP A 46 -7.14 -24.07 18.37
N ALA A 47 -7.48 -25.36 18.38
CA ALA A 47 -6.54 -26.43 18.04
C ALA A 47 -6.13 -26.46 16.56
N ASP A 48 -6.88 -25.80 15.68
CA ASP A 48 -6.53 -25.68 14.27
C ASP A 48 -5.53 -24.56 14.01
N VAL A 49 -5.33 -23.65 14.98
CA VAL A 49 -4.36 -22.55 14.85
C VAL A 49 -2.98 -23.05 15.23
N LEU A 50 -2.05 -23.02 14.29
CA LEU A 50 -0.64 -23.37 14.47
C LEU A 50 0.23 -22.16 14.77
N GLY A 51 -0.20 -20.96 14.40
CA GLY A 51 0.52 -19.74 14.69
C GLY A 51 -0.24 -18.47 14.35
N LEU A 52 0.20 -17.38 14.96
CA LEU A 52 -0.18 -16.02 14.61
C LEU A 52 1.08 -15.25 14.25
N VAL A 53 1.05 -14.58 13.10
CA VAL A 53 2.11 -13.70 12.64
C VAL A 53 1.55 -12.29 12.56
N LEU A 54 2.21 -11.33 13.19
CA LEU A 54 1.91 -9.91 13.10
C LEU A 54 2.92 -9.26 12.16
N LEU A 55 2.46 -8.33 11.34
CA LEU A 55 3.23 -7.74 10.25
C LEU A 55 3.35 -6.22 10.41
N GLY A 56 4.23 -5.62 9.65
CA GLY A 56 4.33 -4.16 9.53
C GLY A 56 4.46 -3.44 10.88
N SER A 57 3.57 -2.49 11.16
CA SER A 57 3.53 -1.74 12.43
C SER A 57 3.15 -2.62 13.62
N SER A 58 2.39 -3.69 13.39
CA SER A 58 1.97 -4.66 14.41
C SER A 58 3.09 -5.60 14.84
N SER A 59 4.22 -5.66 14.12
CA SER A 59 5.31 -6.62 14.37
C SER A 59 6.10 -6.37 15.67
N GLY A 60 5.97 -5.17 16.25
CA GLY A 60 6.81 -4.75 17.37
C GLY A 60 8.20 -4.23 16.96
N GLU A 61 8.58 -4.32 15.68
CA GLU A 61 9.79 -3.68 15.15
C GLU A 61 9.53 -2.19 14.86
N PRO A 62 10.46 -1.28 15.16
CA PRO A 62 10.31 0.15 14.86
C PRO A 62 10.10 0.46 13.36
N PRO A 63 9.30 1.49 13.04
CA PRO A 63 8.41 2.23 13.93
C PRO A 63 7.21 1.39 14.34
N GLY A 64 6.78 1.54 15.60
CA GLY A 64 5.57 0.90 16.11
C GLY A 64 4.28 1.51 15.53
N PRO A 65 3.11 1.05 16.01
CA PRO A 65 1.82 1.55 15.54
C PRO A 65 1.56 2.99 16.01
N ASP A 66 0.82 3.73 15.20
CA ASP A 66 0.29 5.06 15.45
C ASP A 66 -1.24 5.09 15.28
N GLU A 67 -1.84 6.27 15.34
CA GLU A 67 -3.30 6.46 15.23
C GLU A 67 -3.89 6.10 13.85
N PHE A 68 -3.05 5.93 12.82
CA PHE A 68 -3.42 5.55 11.45
C PHE A 68 -3.08 4.11 11.13
N SER A 69 -2.53 3.38 12.10
CA SER A 69 -2.10 2.00 11.87
C SER A 69 -3.28 1.04 11.84
N ASP A 70 -3.23 0.14 10.86
CA ASP A 70 -4.07 -1.04 10.73
C ASP A 70 -3.47 -2.24 11.46
N HIS A 71 -4.17 -3.36 11.43
CA HIS A 71 -3.62 -4.64 11.86
C HIS A 71 -3.39 -5.54 10.64
N ASP A 72 -2.12 -5.77 10.36
CA ASP A 72 -1.68 -6.75 9.35
C ASP A 72 -1.29 -8.06 10.04
N LEU A 73 -1.91 -9.17 9.64
CA LEU A 73 -1.63 -10.44 10.27
C LEU A 73 -1.81 -11.68 9.38
N PHE A 74 -1.10 -12.75 9.74
CA PHE A 74 -1.38 -14.09 9.21
C PHE A 74 -1.84 -15.02 10.33
N VAL A 75 -2.90 -15.78 10.07
CA VAL A 75 -3.27 -16.93 10.88
C VAL A 75 -2.74 -18.16 10.16
N VAL A 76 -1.84 -18.88 10.81
CA VAL A 76 -1.31 -20.15 10.30
C VAL A 76 -2.10 -21.28 10.90
N THR A 77 -2.65 -22.15 10.05
CA THR A 77 -3.59 -23.19 10.46
C THR A 77 -3.13 -24.58 10.08
N ARG A 78 -3.79 -25.58 10.60
CA ARG A 78 -3.72 -26.94 10.04
C ARG A 78 -4.24 -26.95 8.61
N PRO A 79 -3.72 -27.86 7.74
CA PRO A 79 -4.25 -28.02 6.39
C PRO A 79 -5.76 -28.29 6.39
N GLY A 80 -6.48 -27.55 5.53
CA GLY A 80 -7.94 -27.64 5.40
C GLY A 80 -8.74 -26.73 6.31
N ALA A 81 -8.13 -26.12 7.33
CA ALA A 81 -8.82 -25.20 8.24
C ALA A 81 -8.80 -23.73 7.79
N GLN A 82 -7.96 -23.37 6.78
CA GLN A 82 -7.75 -21.98 6.36
C GLN A 82 -9.04 -21.29 5.96
N GLU A 83 -9.91 -22.00 5.22
CA GLU A 83 -11.12 -21.40 4.66
C GLU A 83 -12.09 -20.92 5.72
N ARG A 84 -12.15 -21.59 6.87
CA ARG A 84 -12.96 -21.17 8.03
C ARG A 84 -12.54 -19.77 8.51
N PHE A 85 -11.24 -19.50 8.61
CA PHE A 85 -10.72 -18.20 9.04
C PHE A 85 -10.87 -17.11 7.98
N ARG A 86 -11.06 -17.48 6.72
CA ARG A 86 -11.26 -16.55 5.60
C ARG A 86 -12.72 -16.17 5.40
N THR A 87 -13.65 -17.02 5.83
CA THR A 87 -15.10 -16.85 5.59
C THR A 87 -15.88 -16.43 6.80
N ASP A 88 -15.54 -16.95 7.98
CA ASP A 88 -16.13 -16.56 9.25
C ASP A 88 -15.14 -15.70 10.03
N LEU A 89 -15.45 -14.42 10.18
CA LEU A 89 -14.61 -13.45 10.89
C LEU A 89 -15.03 -13.27 12.37
N GLY A 90 -15.91 -14.11 12.90
CA GLY A 90 -16.36 -14.08 14.30
C GLY A 90 -15.23 -14.21 15.33
N TRP A 91 -14.06 -14.70 14.91
CA TRP A 91 -12.86 -14.79 15.73
C TRP A 91 -12.10 -13.45 15.89
N LEU A 92 -12.39 -12.42 15.07
CA LEU A 92 -11.82 -11.09 15.26
C LEU A 92 -12.38 -10.43 16.53
N PRO A 93 -11.55 -9.70 17.31
CA PRO A 93 -12.01 -9.00 18.52
C PRO A 93 -13.17 -8.03 18.27
N ASN A 94 -13.19 -7.37 17.12
CA ASN A 94 -14.19 -6.38 16.70
C ASN A 94 -15.25 -6.93 15.73
N ALA A 95 -15.45 -8.25 15.68
CA ALA A 95 -16.35 -8.90 14.72
C ALA A 95 -17.77 -8.31 14.69
N ALA A 96 -18.30 -7.91 15.87
CA ALA A 96 -19.65 -7.31 15.99
C ALA A 96 -19.74 -5.89 15.39
N ASP A 97 -18.61 -5.22 15.22
CA ASP A 97 -18.51 -3.84 14.72
C ASP A 97 -18.12 -3.76 13.26
N LEU A 98 -17.89 -4.89 12.60
CA LEU A 98 -17.52 -4.92 11.18
C LEU A 98 -18.64 -4.35 10.31
N VAL A 99 -18.28 -3.39 9.44
CA VAL A 99 -19.17 -2.75 8.46
C VAL A 99 -18.84 -3.16 7.03
N LEU A 100 -17.61 -3.67 6.79
CA LEU A 100 -17.18 -4.17 5.49
C LEU A 100 -16.24 -5.34 5.71
N SER A 101 -16.42 -6.40 4.93
CA SER A 101 -15.39 -7.43 4.76
C SER A 101 -15.47 -8.01 3.35
N PHE A 102 -14.31 -8.32 2.79
CA PHE A 102 -14.26 -8.96 1.46
C PHE A 102 -12.97 -9.76 1.30
N ARG A 103 -13.06 -10.76 0.44
CA ARG A 103 -11.92 -11.55 0.02
C ARG A 103 -11.14 -10.78 -1.03
N GLU A 104 -9.91 -10.38 -0.70
CA GLU A 104 -9.04 -9.62 -1.60
C GLU A 104 -8.24 -10.55 -2.53
N THR A 105 -7.73 -11.63 -1.97
CA THR A 105 -6.93 -12.63 -2.70
C THR A 105 -7.42 -14.04 -2.39
N ALA A 106 -6.78 -15.06 -2.95
CA ALA A 106 -7.06 -16.45 -2.59
C ALA A 106 -6.87 -16.74 -1.09
N HIS A 107 -5.98 -16.00 -0.42
CA HIS A 107 -5.63 -16.23 0.98
C HIS A 107 -6.01 -15.06 1.89
N GLY A 108 -6.15 -13.85 1.35
CA GLY A 108 -6.30 -12.61 2.07
C GLY A 108 -7.73 -12.11 2.15
N VAL A 109 -8.07 -11.53 3.31
CA VAL A 109 -9.34 -10.86 3.60
C VAL A 109 -9.04 -9.50 4.19
N ARG A 110 -9.83 -8.50 3.81
CA ARG A 110 -9.87 -7.20 4.47
C ARG A 110 -11.16 -7.04 5.24
N ALA A 111 -11.06 -6.50 6.44
CA ALA A 111 -12.19 -6.23 7.32
C ALA A 111 -12.07 -4.83 7.92
N LEU A 112 -13.12 -4.03 7.80
CA LEU A 112 -13.18 -2.66 8.32
C LEU A 112 -14.30 -2.59 9.36
N ASP A 113 -14.00 -2.02 10.52
CA ASP A 113 -15.02 -1.74 11.52
C ASP A 113 -15.60 -0.32 11.41
N ARG A 114 -16.67 -0.05 12.17
CA ARG A 114 -17.38 1.24 12.17
C ARG A 114 -16.56 2.42 12.67
N ASN A 115 -15.44 2.17 13.37
CA ASN A 115 -14.54 3.19 13.87
C ASN A 115 -13.41 3.51 12.89
N GLY A 116 -13.37 2.83 11.73
CA GLY A 116 -12.34 3.00 10.71
C GLY A 116 -11.10 2.13 10.93
N HIS A 117 -11.13 1.18 11.87
CA HIS A 117 -10.02 0.26 12.07
C HIS A 117 -10.06 -0.83 11.00
N LEU A 118 -9.00 -0.90 10.21
CA LEU A 118 -8.79 -1.89 9.17
C LEU A 118 -7.98 -3.08 9.72
N VAL A 119 -8.42 -4.28 9.39
CA VAL A 119 -7.67 -5.51 9.60
C VAL A 119 -7.42 -6.15 8.24
N GLU A 120 -6.16 -6.26 7.87
CA GLU A 120 -5.70 -7.02 6.71
C GLU A 120 -5.17 -8.37 7.18
N LEU A 121 -5.86 -9.43 6.81
CA LEU A 121 -5.48 -10.76 7.27
C LEU A 121 -5.35 -11.74 6.13
N ALA A 122 -4.45 -12.69 6.30
CA ALA A 122 -4.43 -13.89 5.46
C ALA A 122 -4.40 -15.14 6.34
N ALA A 123 -5.08 -16.17 5.91
CA ALA A 123 -5.00 -17.48 6.54
C ALA A 123 -4.24 -18.44 5.61
N PHE A 124 -3.22 -19.09 6.13
CA PHE A 124 -2.34 -20.02 5.41
C PHE A 124 -2.23 -21.32 6.18
N ASP A 125 -2.02 -22.44 5.49
CA ASP A 125 -1.36 -23.56 6.11
C ASP A 125 0.17 -23.39 6.05
N LEU A 126 0.91 -24.38 6.57
CA LEU A 126 2.37 -24.31 6.62
C LEU A 126 3.03 -24.31 5.25
N ASP A 127 2.41 -24.86 4.22
CA ASP A 127 2.96 -24.95 2.86
C ASP A 127 2.61 -23.67 2.09
N GLU A 128 1.37 -23.19 2.19
CA GLU A 128 0.91 -21.93 1.60
C GLU A 128 1.68 -20.72 2.15
N LEU A 129 2.23 -20.78 3.36
CA LEU A 129 2.98 -19.68 3.98
C LEU A 129 4.19 -19.23 3.13
N SER A 130 4.72 -20.12 2.29
CA SER A 130 5.79 -19.79 1.34
C SER A 130 5.39 -18.82 0.23
N LEU A 131 4.08 -18.62 0.01
CA LEU A 131 3.53 -17.66 -0.96
C LEU A 131 3.53 -16.22 -0.42
N ALA A 132 3.68 -16.05 0.89
CA ALA A 132 3.68 -14.75 1.54
C ALA A 132 4.94 -13.93 1.20
N ARG A 133 4.83 -12.62 1.33
CA ARG A 133 5.94 -11.66 1.26
C ARG A 133 5.94 -10.82 2.51
N VAL A 134 7.08 -10.74 3.18
CA VAL A 134 7.20 -9.96 4.42
C VAL A 134 8.57 -9.30 4.52
N ASN A 135 8.60 -8.15 5.17
CA ASN A 135 9.84 -7.47 5.57
C ASN A 135 9.99 -7.40 7.09
N ARG A 136 8.93 -7.06 7.81
CA ARG A 136 8.89 -6.97 9.28
C ARG A 136 7.76 -7.84 9.82
N TYR A 137 8.07 -8.66 10.81
CA TYR A 137 7.09 -9.54 11.40
C TYR A 137 7.47 -9.97 12.83
N SER A 138 6.49 -10.38 13.61
CA SER A 138 6.68 -11.17 14.84
C SER A 138 5.75 -12.37 14.84
N VAL A 139 6.09 -13.36 15.67
CA VAL A 139 5.31 -14.60 15.82
C VAL A 139 4.95 -14.77 17.29
N PRO A 140 3.87 -14.13 17.75
CA PRO A 140 3.45 -14.23 19.16
C PRO A 140 2.83 -15.60 19.52
N LEU A 141 2.33 -16.36 18.55
CA LEU A 141 1.89 -17.74 18.74
C LEU A 141 2.61 -18.64 17.73
N ASP A 142 3.30 -19.66 18.22
CA ASP A 142 4.09 -20.59 17.42
C ASP A 142 4.02 -22.01 17.95
N ARG A 143 3.28 -22.88 17.27
CA ARG A 143 3.07 -24.29 17.64
C ARG A 143 3.67 -25.28 16.63
N ALA A 144 4.23 -24.77 15.53
CA ALA A 144 4.69 -25.62 14.42
C ALA A 144 5.88 -25.01 13.65
N ASP A 145 6.84 -24.45 14.38
CA ASP A 145 8.03 -23.78 13.82
C ASP A 145 7.69 -22.69 12.78
N VAL A 146 6.57 -21.98 13.00
CA VAL A 146 6.12 -20.86 12.14
C VAL A 146 7.20 -19.80 12.04
N ARG A 147 7.89 -19.48 13.14
CA ARG A 147 8.98 -18.50 13.18
C ARG A 147 10.13 -18.87 12.22
N ALA A 148 10.52 -20.14 12.21
CA ALA A 148 11.58 -20.60 11.30
C ALA A 148 11.13 -20.53 9.83
N ARG A 149 9.86 -20.79 9.55
CA ARG A 149 9.29 -20.64 8.20
C ARG A 149 9.23 -19.17 7.79
N MET A 150 8.77 -18.30 8.66
CA MET A 150 8.73 -16.84 8.41
C MET A 150 10.11 -16.24 8.17
N ALA A 151 11.14 -16.75 8.85
CA ALA A 151 12.52 -16.34 8.57
C ALA A 151 12.93 -16.64 7.12
N ARG A 152 12.56 -17.82 6.59
CA ARG A 152 12.80 -18.18 5.19
C ARG A 152 11.98 -17.31 4.22
N VAL A 153 10.71 -17.03 4.55
CA VAL A 153 9.84 -16.12 3.76
C VAL A 153 10.46 -14.73 3.68
N ARG A 154 10.92 -14.17 4.82
CA ARG A 154 11.61 -12.86 4.85
C ARG A 154 12.87 -12.88 3.99
N GLN A 155 13.69 -13.92 4.10
CA GLN A 155 14.89 -14.06 3.28
C GLN A 155 14.56 -14.13 1.78
N ALA A 156 13.55 -14.89 1.39
CA ALA A 156 13.10 -14.97 0.00
C ALA A 156 12.55 -13.63 -0.50
N THR A 157 11.79 -12.92 0.32
CA THR A 157 11.30 -11.57 -0.01
C THR A 157 12.47 -10.61 -0.23
N ALA A 158 13.44 -10.57 0.69
CA ALA A 158 14.62 -9.72 0.56
C ALA A 158 15.45 -10.05 -0.68
N ALA A 159 15.59 -11.34 -1.04
CA ALA A 159 16.29 -11.74 -2.25
C ALA A 159 15.59 -11.27 -3.53
N GLN A 160 14.25 -11.26 -3.56
CA GLN A 160 13.48 -10.75 -4.70
C GLN A 160 13.62 -9.25 -4.87
N THR A 161 13.72 -8.50 -3.77
CA THR A 161 13.88 -7.04 -3.78
C THR A 161 15.34 -6.58 -3.90
N ALA A 162 16.31 -7.49 -3.73
CA ALA A 162 17.74 -7.18 -3.75
C ALA A 162 18.26 -6.78 -5.15
N THR A 163 17.59 -7.24 -6.23
CA THR A 163 18.00 -6.87 -7.60
C THR A 163 17.29 -5.58 -7.99
N PRO A 164 17.99 -4.42 -7.97
CA PRO A 164 17.36 -3.18 -8.39
C PRO A 164 17.05 -3.24 -9.89
N PRO A 165 15.94 -2.66 -10.34
CA PRO A 165 15.67 -2.52 -11.75
C PRO A 165 16.75 -1.64 -12.40
N ASP A 166 16.97 -1.82 -13.73
CA ASP A 166 17.90 -0.99 -14.47
C ASP A 166 17.51 0.50 -14.37
N ALA A 167 18.47 1.34 -13.96
CA ALA A 167 18.26 2.78 -13.81
C ALA A 167 17.86 3.46 -15.13
N ARG A 168 18.42 3.03 -16.27
CA ARG A 168 18.03 3.52 -17.58
C ARG A 168 16.60 3.17 -17.93
N TRP A 169 16.20 1.94 -17.61
CA TRP A 169 14.83 1.49 -17.82
C TRP A 169 13.85 2.32 -16.98
N LEU A 170 14.15 2.54 -15.70
CA LEU A 170 13.32 3.37 -14.82
C LEU A 170 13.20 4.81 -15.34
N ALA A 171 14.32 5.42 -15.72
CA ALA A 171 14.30 6.78 -16.28
C ALA A 171 13.51 6.83 -17.59
N GLY A 172 13.70 5.85 -18.48
CA GLY A 172 12.93 5.72 -19.70
C GLY A 172 11.43 5.60 -19.44
N GLN A 173 11.01 4.73 -18.53
CA GLN A 173 9.60 4.58 -18.14
C GLN A 173 9.04 5.88 -17.55
N PHE A 174 9.76 6.52 -16.64
CA PHE A 174 9.38 7.82 -16.10
C PHE A 174 9.07 8.84 -17.18
N LEU A 175 9.98 9.01 -18.16
CA LEU A 175 9.83 9.96 -19.25
C LEU A 175 8.68 9.59 -20.20
N VAL A 176 8.53 8.30 -20.50
CA VAL A 176 7.44 7.80 -21.36
C VAL A 176 6.09 8.02 -20.69
N GLU A 177 5.98 7.80 -19.39
CA GLU A 177 4.74 8.05 -18.65
C GLU A 177 4.32 9.53 -18.68
N LEU A 178 5.27 10.46 -18.59
CA LEU A 178 5.00 11.89 -18.74
C LEU A 178 4.49 12.22 -20.16
N LEU A 179 5.17 11.72 -21.19
CA LEU A 179 4.84 12.00 -22.61
C LEU A 179 3.49 11.38 -23.00
N VAL A 180 3.27 10.11 -22.67
CA VAL A 180 2.03 9.40 -22.97
C VAL A 180 0.87 10.02 -22.19
N GLY A 181 1.10 10.36 -20.93
CA GLY A 181 0.09 10.99 -20.09
C GLY A 181 -0.36 12.35 -20.61
N ALA A 182 0.60 13.20 -21.02
CA ALA A 182 0.33 14.49 -21.66
C ALA A 182 -0.49 14.32 -22.96
N GLY A 183 -0.09 13.37 -23.82
CA GLY A 183 -0.79 13.09 -25.07
C GLY A 183 -2.23 12.59 -24.85
N ARG A 184 -2.44 11.69 -23.89
CA ARG A 184 -3.80 11.21 -23.52
C ARG A 184 -4.67 12.34 -22.99
N TRP A 185 -4.12 13.17 -22.12
CA TRP A 185 -4.82 14.33 -21.58
C TRP A 185 -5.25 15.29 -22.71
N GLY A 186 -4.38 15.55 -23.69
CA GLY A 186 -4.69 16.38 -24.85
C GLY A 186 -5.81 15.82 -25.74
N ARG A 187 -5.93 14.49 -25.83
CA ARG A 187 -7.04 13.82 -26.57
C ARG A 187 -8.36 13.79 -25.79
N GLY A 188 -8.42 14.39 -24.59
CA GLY A 188 -9.60 14.34 -23.75
C GLY A 188 -9.68 13.10 -22.85
N GLU A 189 -8.75 12.17 -22.92
CA GLU A 189 -8.61 11.01 -22.05
C GLU A 189 -8.03 11.41 -20.67
N ARG A 190 -8.74 12.33 -19.99
CA ARG A 190 -8.25 13.04 -18.79
C ARG A 190 -7.83 12.11 -17.67
N ILE A 191 -8.69 11.15 -17.30
CA ILE A 191 -8.45 10.19 -16.22
C ILE A 191 -7.19 9.37 -16.53
N SER A 192 -7.07 8.85 -17.76
CA SER A 192 -5.92 8.08 -18.18
C SER A 192 -4.62 8.92 -18.17
N GLY A 193 -4.70 10.19 -18.61
CA GLY A 193 -3.59 11.13 -18.55
C GLY A 193 -3.12 11.36 -17.11
N HIS A 194 -4.03 11.62 -16.19
CA HIS A 194 -3.72 11.79 -14.77
C HIS A 194 -3.08 10.55 -14.17
N PHE A 195 -3.62 9.36 -14.44
CA PHE A 195 -3.09 8.12 -13.92
C PHE A 195 -1.63 7.89 -14.38
N ARG A 196 -1.34 8.14 -15.67
CA ARG A 196 0.02 8.02 -16.21
C ARG A 196 1.00 8.98 -15.56
N VAL A 197 0.65 10.27 -15.49
CA VAL A 197 1.57 11.29 -14.95
C VAL A 197 1.71 11.16 -13.42
N ARG A 198 0.60 11.06 -12.69
CA ARG A 198 0.63 11.15 -11.22
C ARG A 198 0.90 9.83 -10.51
N ALA A 199 0.56 8.70 -11.10
CA ALA A 199 0.87 7.39 -10.55
C ALA A 199 2.07 6.76 -11.26
N GLY A 200 2.00 6.54 -12.56
CA GLY A 200 3.02 5.84 -13.32
C GLY A 200 4.39 6.53 -13.27
N ALA A 201 4.45 7.82 -13.65
CA ALA A 201 5.71 8.55 -13.62
C ALA A 201 6.26 8.67 -12.19
N VAL A 202 5.42 8.97 -11.21
CA VAL A 202 5.83 9.09 -9.80
C VAL A 202 6.40 7.79 -9.27
N GLN A 203 5.79 6.65 -9.56
CA GLN A 203 6.31 5.34 -9.13
C GLN A 203 7.75 5.09 -9.62
N HIS A 204 8.04 5.41 -10.89
CA HIS A 204 9.39 5.26 -11.44
C HIS A 204 10.37 6.29 -10.88
N LEU A 205 9.92 7.52 -10.66
CA LEU A 205 10.73 8.58 -10.03
C LEU A 205 11.12 8.22 -8.60
N LEU A 206 10.19 7.69 -7.80
CA LEU A 206 10.46 7.20 -6.43
C LEU A 206 11.46 6.05 -6.44
N SER A 207 11.37 5.14 -7.40
CA SER A 207 12.35 4.07 -7.57
C SER A 207 13.74 4.61 -7.91
N LEU A 208 13.86 5.66 -8.73
CA LEU A 208 15.13 6.34 -9.00
C LEU A 208 15.69 7.03 -7.76
N ILE A 209 14.86 7.71 -6.97
CA ILE A 209 15.25 8.31 -5.70
C ILE A 209 15.80 7.24 -4.75
N ARG A 210 15.09 6.12 -4.61
CA ARG A 210 15.54 4.98 -3.80
C ARG A 210 16.90 4.44 -4.26
N MET A 211 17.13 4.31 -5.55
CA MET A 211 18.40 3.84 -6.09
C MET A 211 19.58 4.80 -5.82
N ARG A 212 19.31 6.10 -5.76
CA ARG A 212 20.33 7.14 -5.48
C ARG A 212 20.56 7.36 -3.99
N ALA A 213 19.71 6.81 -3.13
CA ALA A 213 19.87 6.90 -1.68
C ALA A 213 21.06 6.06 -1.21
N SER A 214 21.71 6.49 -0.11
CA SER A 214 22.74 5.70 0.54
C SER A 214 22.17 4.38 1.10
N ASP A 215 23.03 3.40 1.34
CA ASP A 215 22.59 2.11 1.90
C ASP A 215 21.89 2.29 3.26
N ALA A 216 22.42 3.18 4.11
CA ALA A 216 21.80 3.51 5.39
C ALA A 216 20.40 4.12 5.23
N ALA A 217 20.22 5.00 4.27
CA ALA A 217 18.91 5.60 3.97
C ALA A 217 17.96 4.55 3.39
N ARG A 218 18.42 3.70 2.45
CA ARG A 218 17.59 2.62 1.89
C ARG A 218 17.09 1.64 2.94
N ALA A 219 17.89 1.36 3.97
CA ALA A 219 17.49 0.47 5.06
C ALA A 219 16.31 0.98 5.89
N THR A 220 15.98 2.28 5.79
CA THR A 220 14.80 2.87 6.46
C THR A 220 13.53 2.86 5.59
N LEU A 221 13.68 2.63 4.28
CA LEU A 221 12.55 2.54 3.35
C LEU A 221 11.84 1.20 3.45
N ASP A 222 10.59 1.19 3.01
CA ASP A 222 9.83 -0.05 2.89
C ASP A 222 10.20 -0.79 1.61
N ASP A 223 10.54 -2.09 1.72
CA ASP A 223 10.92 -2.90 0.56
C ASP A 223 9.74 -3.32 -0.31
N LEU A 224 8.54 -3.27 0.24
CA LEU A 224 7.31 -3.67 -0.44
C LEU A 224 6.54 -2.49 -1.04
N ASP A 225 6.74 -1.28 -0.50
CA ASP A 225 6.13 -0.05 -1.00
C ASP A 225 7.18 1.06 -1.13
N PRO A 226 7.66 1.35 -2.35
CA PRO A 226 8.69 2.38 -2.59
C PRO A 226 8.23 3.80 -2.27
N ALA A 227 6.93 4.06 -2.14
CA ALA A 227 6.40 5.38 -1.80
C ALA A 227 6.46 5.66 -0.30
N ARG A 228 6.46 4.62 0.53
CA ARG A 228 6.46 4.81 1.99
C ARG A 228 7.79 5.37 2.49
N ARG A 229 7.70 6.44 3.29
CA ARG A 229 8.82 7.07 4.01
C ARG A 229 9.87 7.73 3.10
N VAL A 230 9.55 8.01 1.84
CA VAL A 230 10.46 8.73 0.95
C VAL A 230 10.79 10.12 1.52
N GLU A 231 9.88 10.71 2.29
CA GLU A 231 10.04 11.97 3.00
C GLU A 231 11.21 11.96 3.99
N THR A 232 11.50 10.80 4.58
CA THR A 232 12.61 10.66 5.54
C THR A 232 13.97 10.57 4.86
N VAL A 233 14.00 10.06 3.62
CA VAL A 233 15.22 9.79 2.87
C VAL A 233 15.57 10.92 1.92
N ALA A 234 14.56 11.53 1.30
CA ALA A 234 14.72 12.61 0.33
C ALA A 234 13.68 13.73 0.57
N PRO A 235 13.73 14.43 1.72
CA PRO A 235 12.66 15.35 2.15
C PRO A 235 12.42 16.50 1.17
N GLU A 236 13.46 16.99 0.48
CA GLU A 236 13.31 18.04 -0.52
C GLU A 236 12.59 17.52 -1.76
N ARG A 237 13.01 16.36 -2.27
CA ARG A 237 12.39 15.73 -3.45
C ARG A 237 10.95 15.34 -3.17
N ALA A 238 10.67 14.80 -1.97
CA ALA A 238 9.31 14.46 -1.54
C ALA A 238 8.40 15.70 -1.54
N ARG A 239 8.86 16.82 -0.97
CA ARG A 239 8.10 18.08 -1.00
C ARG A 239 7.85 18.61 -2.41
N GLU A 240 8.84 18.51 -3.31
CA GLU A 240 8.69 18.93 -4.71
C GLU A 240 7.68 18.04 -5.46
N ILE A 241 7.71 16.72 -5.21
CA ILE A 241 6.76 15.78 -5.80
C ILE A 241 5.35 16.07 -5.26
N ASP A 242 5.18 16.20 -3.94
CA ASP A 242 3.88 16.51 -3.31
C ASP A 242 3.29 17.81 -3.88
N ALA A 243 4.09 18.88 -3.95
CA ALA A 243 3.68 20.13 -4.57
C ALA A 243 3.30 19.98 -6.06
N ALA A 244 4.00 19.13 -6.80
CA ALA A 244 3.69 18.87 -8.21
C ALA A 244 2.35 18.14 -8.38
N LEU A 245 2.02 17.23 -7.49
CA LEU A 245 0.81 16.39 -7.59
C LEU A 245 -0.51 17.16 -7.50
N VAL A 246 -0.52 18.35 -6.91
CA VAL A 246 -1.71 19.20 -6.80
C VAL A 246 -1.87 20.17 -7.98
N LEU A 247 -0.87 20.31 -8.85
CA LEU A 247 -0.92 21.19 -10.01
C LEU A 247 -1.84 20.64 -11.12
N PRO A 248 -2.35 21.48 -12.04
CA PRO A 248 -2.93 21.01 -13.30
C PRO A 248 -1.95 20.07 -14.03
N LEU A 249 -2.47 19.13 -14.85
CA LEU A 249 -1.64 18.07 -15.42
C LEU A 249 -0.42 18.57 -16.23
N PRO A 250 -0.53 19.60 -17.08
CA PRO A 250 0.63 20.09 -17.82
C PRO A 250 1.75 20.58 -16.88
N GLU A 251 1.39 21.37 -15.88
CA GLU A 251 2.30 21.91 -14.87
C GLU A 251 2.88 20.81 -13.99
N CYS A 252 2.06 19.82 -13.62
CA CYS A 252 2.50 18.63 -12.89
C CYS A 252 3.58 17.88 -13.68
N ALA A 253 3.37 17.65 -14.96
CA ALA A 253 4.35 16.94 -15.81
C ALA A 253 5.68 17.71 -15.91
N ARG A 254 5.62 19.05 -16.06
CA ARG A 254 6.81 19.92 -16.07
C ARG A 254 7.58 19.86 -14.74
N ALA A 255 6.85 19.96 -13.62
CA ALA A 255 7.43 19.92 -12.29
C ALA A 255 8.08 18.56 -12.00
N LEU A 256 7.40 17.45 -12.30
CA LEU A 256 7.96 16.11 -12.14
C LEU A 256 9.19 15.89 -13.01
N LEU A 257 9.20 16.39 -14.26
CA LEU A 257 10.39 16.33 -15.12
C LEU A 257 11.57 17.10 -14.49
N ALA A 258 11.31 18.27 -13.90
CA ALA A 258 12.35 19.04 -13.22
C ALA A 258 12.96 18.27 -12.06
N VAL A 259 12.12 17.60 -11.23
CA VAL A 259 12.60 16.70 -10.16
C VAL A 259 13.41 15.53 -10.73
N GLY A 260 12.92 14.87 -11.79
CA GLY A 260 13.61 13.75 -12.43
C GLY A 260 15.01 14.13 -12.93
N ARG A 261 15.17 15.33 -13.49
CA ARG A 261 16.48 15.86 -13.93
C ARG A 261 17.44 16.10 -12.78
N GLN A 262 16.94 16.43 -11.60
CA GLN A 262 17.78 16.61 -10.39
C GLN A 262 18.16 15.26 -9.76
N VAL A 263 17.24 14.29 -9.80
CA VAL A 263 17.47 12.93 -9.24
C VAL A 263 18.41 12.12 -10.12
N ALA A 264 18.27 12.21 -11.46
CA ALA A 264 19.02 11.39 -12.40
C ALA A 264 19.46 12.22 -13.62
N PRO A 265 20.33 13.25 -13.43
CA PRO A 265 20.75 14.15 -14.49
C PRO A 265 21.48 13.43 -15.64
N ASP A 266 22.15 12.32 -15.32
CA ASP A 266 22.89 11.46 -16.24
C ASP A 266 21.97 10.55 -17.09
N LEU A 267 20.70 10.41 -16.73
CA LEU A 267 19.72 9.52 -17.36
C LEU A 267 18.61 10.25 -18.11
N VAL A 268 18.49 11.57 -17.95
CA VAL A 268 17.50 12.38 -18.66
C VAL A 268 18.19 13.09 -19.82
N PRO A 269 17.97 12.67 -21.08
CA PRO A 269 18.58 13.31 -22.24
C PRO A 269 18.24 14.80 -22.32
N PRO A 270 19.17 15.66 -22.74
CA PRO A 270 18.98 17.12 -22.74
C PRO A 270 17.85 17.59 -23.66
N GLU A 271 17.45 16.78 -24.63
CA GLU A 271 16.37 17.08 -25.57
C GLU A 271 14.97 16.82 -25.02
N VAL A 272 14.84 15.98 -23.97
CA VAL A 272 13.55 15.55 -23.43
C VAL A 272 12.69 16.72 -22.93
N PRO A 273 13.22 17.74 -22.23
CA PRO A 273 12.41 18.89 -21.82
C PRO A 273 11.73 19.59 -23.00
N ALA A 274 12.44 19.80 -24.12
CA ALA A 274 11.88 20.41 -25.31
C ALA A 274 10.84 19.50 -25.98
N ALA A 275 11.07 18.19 -26.01
CA ALA A 275 10.13 17.22 -26.56
C ALA A 275 8.84 17.15 -25.72
N LEU A 276 8.94 17.13 -24.39
CA LEU A 276 7.78 17.16 -23.51
C LEU A 276 6.99 18.45 -23.70
N GLU A 277 7.66 19.61 -23.75
CA GLU A 277 7.01 20.90 -23.93
C GLU A 277 6.22 20.97 -25.23
N GLN A 278 6.76 20.43 -26.33
CA GLN A 278 6.04 20.35 -27.60
C GLN A 278 4.77 19.48 -27.50
N VAL A 279 4.80 18.37 -26.74
CA VAL A 279 3.64 17.53 -26.52
C VAL A 279 2.61 18.26 -25.65
N LEU A 280 3.04 18.92 -24.58
CA LEU A 280 2.17 19.67 -23.68
C LEU A 280 1.51 20.85 -24.39
N ALA A 281 2.25 21.64 -25.16
CA ALA A 281 1.68 22.76 -25.92
C ALA A 281 0.58 22.29 -26.89
N ARG A 282 0.80 21.18 -27.61
CA ARG A 282 -0.24 20.58 -28.47
C ARG A 282 -1.43 20.07 -27.68
N ALA A 283 -1.20 19.48 -26.53
CA ALA A 283 -2.25 18.97 -25.66
C ALA A 283 -3.11 20.10 -25.07
N GLU A 284 -2.49 21.20 -24.65
CA GLU A 284 -3.17 22.39 -24.13
C GLU A 284 -4.00 23.07 -25.24
N GLU A 285 -3.47 23.16 -26.47
CA GLU A 285 -4.20 23.70 -27.61
C GLU A 285 -5.42 22.82 -27.96
N ALA A 286 -5.25 21.50 -28.02
CA ALA A 286 -6.36 20.57 -28.24
C ALA A 286 -7.43 20.69 -27.15
N ALA A 287 -7.01 20.85 -25.90
CA ALA A 287 -7.92 21.01 -24.76
C ALA A 287 -8.69 22.35 -24.80
N ARG A 288 -8.10 23.43 -25.35
CA ARG A 288 -8.83 24.69 -25.58
C ARG A 288 -9.88 24.57 -26.66
N ARG A 289 -9.58 23.84 -27.75
CA ARG A 289 -10.53 23.63 -28.86
C ARG A 289 -11.74 22.76 -28.49
N ALA A 290 -11.59 21.90 -27.47
CA ALA A 290 -12.65 20.98 -27.02
C ALA A 290 -13.62 21.60 -25.98
N ARG A 291 -13.38 22.85 -25.56
CA ARG A 291 -14.27 23.64 -24.67
C ARG A 291 -15.22 24.49 -25.48
#